data_d4106226184c08397bf853d2c893c7fb
#
_entry.id   d4106226184c08397bf853d2c893c7fb
#
_cell.length_a   1.000
_cell.length_b   1.000
_cell.length_c   1.000
_cell.angle_alpha   90.00
_cell.angle_beta   90.00
_cell.angle_gamma   90.00
#
_symmetry.space_group_name_H-M   'P 1'
#
loop_
_entity.id
_entity.type
_entity.pdbx_description
1 polymer ?
#
loop_
_entity_poly.entity_id
_entity_poly.type
_entity_poly.pdbx_seq_one_letter_code
_entity_poly.pdbx_strand_id
1 'polypeptide(L)'
;MRRYGLQLGVIGLLVVASSPDAFAHTKGLTLSRFGLIDVSLQANVDYVNFSDPKRVDFDKIGDRQQKGFNLTSFDLSLTGETAEFPLKFAMFLTFEQDRASIEEAFLFFHKLGEFSSVLSDFQATVGQFRAKFGQFNQIHDHEWFLDDAPLSHVKFLGPDGVHLLGAEVTYQPPISPFIQFSLSVQSKGALDGYPAATPSTPPTFALQTADDLVVFPRVETFLDLTDNADLSLGASGAIGKNKPKSEDRTYLIGGDVLYRWKSGAQAYPYIRWLTEGIWAVRKDPIVVAGANKGLQMGSDVVGGAFTELGYRFSRHWQVTGRFEYVGIPKGNEDEDLRVSGGLRYLLSSVAKIGVQYEYHAQSGRDLPYHAVFIQFNVGLGTVTPGVGKFLDPF
;
A
#
# COMPACT_ATOMS: atom_id res chain seq x y z
N MET A 1 -45.42 -6.19 3.70
CA MET A 1 -44.42 -7.16 3.20
C MET A 1 -44.39 -7.11 1.69
N ARG A 2 -43.44 -6.41 1.12
CA ARG A 2 -43.17 -6.43 -0.33
C ARG A 2 -41.69 -6.81 -0.48
N ARG A 3 -41.45 -7.98 -1.07
CA ARG A 3 -40.12 -8.47 -1.43
C ARG A 3 -39.70 -7.79 -2.73
N TYR A 4 -38.63 -7.03 -2.72
CA TYR A 4 -37.94 -6.58 -3.93
C TYR A 4 -36.87 -7.62 -4.25
N GLY A 5 -37.10 -8.41 -5.29
CA GLY A 5 -36.12 -9.29 -5.88
C GLY A 5 -35.13 -8.47 -6.71
N LEU A 6 -33.87 -8.49 -6.32
CA LEU A 6 -32.78 -7.95 -7.12
C LEU A 6 -32.47 -8.98 -8.22
N GLN A 7 -32.83 -8.66 -9.47
CA GLN A 7 -32.35 -9.42 -10.63
C GLN A 7 -30.92 -8.97 -10.95
N LEU A 8 -29.94 -9.79 -10.57
CA LEU A 8 -28.58 -9.72 -11.07
C LEU A 8 -28.57 -10.14 -12.54
N GLY A 9 -28.46 -9.17 -13.44
CA GLY A 9 -28.19 -9.42 -14.85
C GLY A 9 -26.78 -9.97 -15.02
N VAL A 10 -26.68 -11.27 -15.33
CA VAL A 10 -25.43 -11.91 -15.74
C VAL A 10 -25.00 -11.30 -17.06
N ILE A 11 -23.99 -10.43 -17.06
CA ILE A 11 -23.29 -10.00 -18.26
C ILE A 11 -22.45 -11.21 -18.71
N GLY A 12 -22.94 -11.89 -19.74
CA GLY A 12 -22.22 -12.99 -20.37
C GLY A 12 -20.92 -12.50 -21.01
N LEU A 13 -19.80 -12.80 -20.39
CA LEU A 13 -18.47 -12.62 -20.98
C LEU A 13 -18.28 -13.71 -22.04
N LEU A 14 -18.38 -13.36 -23.30
CA LEU A 14 -18.09 -14.24 -24.43
C LEU A 14 -16.56 -14.42 -24.50
N VAL A 15 -16.05 -15.49 -23.92
CA VAL A 15 -14.65 -15.93 -24.10
C VAL A 15 -14.54 -16.59 -25.46
N VAL A 16 -14.04 -15.86 -26.45
CA VAL A 16 -13.60 -16.46 -27.72
C VAL A 16 -12.23 -17.07 -27.49
N ALA A 17 -12.19 -18.40 -27.36
CA ALA A 17 -10.94 -19.16 -27.32
C ALA A 17 -10.29 -19.13 -28.70
N SER A 18 -9.24 -18.35 -28.88
CA SER A 18 -8.35 -18.42 -30.04
C SER A 18 -6.91 -18.62 -29.57
N SER A 19 -6.29 -19.66 -30.07
CA SER A 19 -4.87 -20.09 -30.07
C SER A 19 -3.90 -19.65 -28.96
N PRO A 20 -2.95 -20.53 -28.55
CA PRO A 20 -2.03 -20.31 -27.40
C PRO A 20 -1.11 -19.08 -27.52
N ASP A 21 -0.95 -18.51 -28.69
CA ASP A 21 -0.07 -17.35 -28.93
C ASP A 21 -0.76 -15.98 -28.69
N ALA A 22 -2.05 -15.98 -28.36
CA ALA A 22 -2.85 -14.73 -28.21
C ALA A 22 -2.75 -14.09 -26.83
N PHE A 23 -2.09 -14.70 -25.85
CA PHE A 23 -2.02 -14.19 -24.48
C PHE A 23 -0.87 -13.20 -24.21
N ALA A 24 -0.03 -12.90 -25.18
CA ALA A 24 1.14 -12.06 -24.96
C ALA A 24 0.85 -10.55 -24.99
N HIS A 25 -0.23 -10.09 -25.64
CA HIS A 25 -0.59 -8.67 -25.73
C HIS A 25 -2.09 -8.52 -25.94
N THR A 26 -2.89 -8.56 -24.89
CA THR A 26 -4.24 -7.99 -24.96
C THR A 26 -4.10 -6.48 -25.10
N LYS A 27 -4.30 -5.97 -26.33
CA LYS A 27 -4.43 -4.54 -26.55
C LYS A 27 -5.68 -4.09 -25.79
N GLY A 28 -5.54 -3.08 -24.93
CA GLY A 28 -6.65 -2.50 -24.19
C GLY A 28 -7.80 -2.08 -25.11
N LEU A 29 -8.99 -1.90 -24.55
CA LEU A 29 -10.16 -1.42 -25.28
C LEU A 29 -9.90 -0.01 -25.82
N THR A 30 -9.71 0.11 -27.11
CA THR A 30 -9.53 1.42 -27.75
C THR A 30 -10.88 2.10 -27.90
N LEU A 31 -11.20 3.04 -27.04
CA LEU A 31 -12.31 3.97 -27.26
C LEU A 31 -11.79 5.12 -28.11
N SER A 32 -12.18 5.20 -29.35
CA SER A 32 -11.59 6.02 -30.42
C SER A 32 -11.55 7.54 -30.19
N ARG A 33 -12.10 8.05 -29.09
CA ARG A 33 -12.03 9.46 -28.67
C ARG A 33 -11.40 9.69 -27.28
N PHE A 34 -11.17 8.62 -26.49
CA PHE A 34 -10.74 8.74 -25.10
C PHE A 34 -9.37 8.09 -24.82
N GLY A 35 -8.68 7.58 -25.84
CA GLY A 35 -7.42 6.90 -25.66
C GLY A 35 -7.56 5.39 -25.35
N LEU A 36 -6.51 4.79 -24.80
CA LEU A 36 -6.48 3.39 -24.38
C LEU A 36 -6.99 3.28 -22.95
N ILE A 37 -7.91 2.35 -22.72
CA ILE A 37 -8.34 1.95 -21.37
C ILE A 37 -7.88 0.52 -21.15
N ASP A 38 -7.11 0.33 -20.10
CA ASP A 38 -6.67 -0.96 -19.61
C ASP A 38 -7.57 -1.42 -18.47
N VAL A 39 -7.98 -2.68 -18.52
CA VAL A 39 -8.81 -3.32 -17.49
C VAL A 39 -8.06 -4.51 -16.96
N SER A 40 -7.92 -4.61 -15.65
CA SER A 40 -7.39 -5.81 -15.02
C SER A 40 -8.22 -6.25 -13.83
N LEU A 41 -8.18 -7.55 -13.56
CA LEU A 41 -8.83 -8.21 -12.43
C LEU A 41 -7.76 -8.95 -11.66
N GLN A 42 -7.84 -8.89 -10.35
CA GLN A 42 -6.97 -9.66 -9.47
C GLN A 42 -7.78 -10.28 -8.35
N ALA A 43 -7.46 -11.52 -7.98
CA ALA A 43 -8.04 -12.23 -6.87
C ALA A 43 -6.94 -12.68 -5.91
N ASN A 44 -7.11 -12.35 -4.63
CA ASN A 44 -6.23 -12.73 -3.54
C ASN A 44 -7.01 -13.57 -2.54
N VAL A 45 -6.56 -14.80 -2.33
CA VAL A 45 -7.17 -15.74 -1.39
C VAL A 45 -6.10 -16.30 -0.49
N ASP A 46 -6.34 -16.28 0.81
CA ASP A 46 -5.41 -16.78 1.80
C ASP A 46 -6.02 -17.86 2.66
N TYR A 47 -5.17 -18.77 3.11
CA TYR A 47 -5.45 -19.65 4.23
C TYR A 47 -4.56 -19.27 5.39
N VAL A 48 -5.16 -18.94 6.54
CA VAL A 48 -4.45 -18.48 7.74
C VAL A 48 -4.64 -19.45 8.89
N ASN A 49 -3.56 -19.80 9.56
CA ASN A 49 -3.58 -20.52 10.81
C ASN A 49 -2.64 -19.87 11.83
N PHE A 50 -3.11 -19.70 13.06
CA PHE A 50 -2.35 -19.07 14.15
C PHE A 50 -2.52 -19.79 15.47
N SER A 51 -1.52 -19.68 16.34
CA SER A 51 -1.45 -20.42 17.60
C SER A 51 -2.38 -19.91 18.69
N ASP A 52 -2.74 -18.63 18.70
CA ASP A 52 -3.61 -18.04 19.71
C ASP A 52 -5.06 -17.95 19.22
N PRO A 53 -6.00 -18.78 19.75
CA PRO A 53 -7.41 -18.76 19.34
C PRO A 53 -8.19 -17.56 19.91
N LYS A 54 -7.65 -16.84 20.88
CA LYS A 54 -8.28 -15.67 21.53
C LYS A 54 -7.85 -14.34 20.90
N ARG A 55 -7.09 -14.39 19.82
CA ARG A 55 -6.60 -13.20 19.18
C ARG A 55 -7.70 -12.47 18.43
N VAL A 56 -8.14 -11.38 19.03
CA VAL A 56 -9.17 -10.47 18.50
C VAL A 56 -8.54 -9.35 17.66
N ASP A 57 -7.20 -9.28 17.60
CA ASP A 57 -6.49 -8.10 17.13
C ASP A 57 -5.89 -8.24 15.72
N PHE A 58 -6.34 -9.22 14.92
CA PHE A 58 -5.93 -9.36 13.53
C PHE A 58 -6.30 -8.15 12.68
N ASP A 59 -7.47 -7.55 12.95
CA ASP A 59 -7.92 -6.30 12.31
C ASP A 59 -6.96 -5.13 12.47
N LYS A 60 -6.02 -5.24 13.40
CA LYS A 60 -5.03 -4.19 13.68
C LYS A 60 -3.67 -4.44 13.05
N ILE A 61 -3.45 -5.62 12.51
CA ILE A 61 -2.14 -6.07 12.01
C ILE A 61 -2.19 -6.30 10.49
N GLY A 62 -3.27 -5.94 9.85
CA GLY A 62 -3.56 -6.22 8.44
C GLY A 62 -4.50 -7.40 8.28
N ASP A 63 -5.37 -7.31 7.46
CA ASP A 63 -6.26 -8.05 6.59
C ASP A 63 -6.77 -9.44 6.98
N ARG A 64 -6.17 -10.21 7.89
CA ARG A 64 -6.53 -11.62 8.13
C ARG A 64 -7.27 -11.76 9.44
N GLN A 65 -8.57 -11.62 9.36
CA GLN A 65 -9.45 -11.61 10.54
C GLN A 65 -9.82 -13.00 11.02
N GLN A 66 -9.80 -14.00 10.14
CA GLN A 66 -10.32 -15.31 10.44
C GLN A 66 -9.28 -16.41 10.22
N LYS A 67 -9.32 -17.41 11.13
CA LYS A 67 -8.61 -18.64 10.92
C LYS A 67 -9.32 -19.46 9.85
N GLY A 68 -8.57 -19.91 8.84
CA GLY A 68 -9.13 -20.62 7.69
C GLY A 68 -8.96 -19.84 6.40
N PHE A 69 -9.84 -20.04 5.43
CA PHE A 69 -9.83 -19.33 4.16
C PHE A 69 -10.43 -17.94 4.28
N ASN A 70 -9.75 -16.97 3.70
CA ASN A 70 -10.18 -15.58 3.57
C ASN A 70 -10.12 -15.16 2.10
N LEU A 71 -11.15 -14.48 1.62
CA LEU A 71 -11.04 -13.66 0.41
C LEU A 71 -10.46 -12.32 0.84
N THR A 72 -9.17 -12.12 0.59
CA THR A 72 -8.48 -10.90 1.00
C THR A 72 -8.93 -9.74 0.15
N SER A 73 -8.86 -9.91 -1.16
CA SER A 73 -9.39 -8.94 -2.09
C SER A 73 -9.76 -9.57 -3.43
N PHE A 74 -10.69 -8.94 -4.11
CA PHE A 74 -10.94 -9.09 -5.55
C PHE A 74 -10.93 -7.69 -6.13
N ASP A 75 -9.88 -7.37 -6.89
CA ASP A 75 -9.60 -6.03 -7.35
C ASP A 75 -9.93 -5.89 -8.82
N LEU A 76 -10.69 -4.84 -9.15
CA LEU A 76 -10.93 -4.39 -10.50
C LEU A 76 -10.20 -3.06 -10.71
N SER A 77 -9.25 -3.01 -11.62
CA SER A 77 -8.56 -1.78 -11.96
C SER A 77 -8.89 -1.32 -13.39
N LEU A 78 -9.10 -0.02 -13.51
CA LEU A 78 -9.31 0.70 -14.74
C LEU A 78 -8.25 1.80 -14.81
N THR A 79 -7.38 1.75 -15.82
CA THR A 79 -6.39 2.78 -16.05
C THR A 79 -6.43 3.25 -17.49
N GLY A 80 -6.02 4.47 -17.74
CA GLY A 80 -6.00 4.96 -19.12
C GLY A 80 -5.27 6.28 -19.26
N GLU A 81 -5.01 6.64 -20.53
CA GLU A 81 -4.38 7.89 -20.93
C GLU A 81 -5.20 8.53 -22.04
N THR A 82 -5.38 9.84 -21.98
CA THR A 82 -6.08 10.59 -23.02
C THR A 82 -5.12 10.91 -24.16
N ALA A 83 -5.62 10.82 -25.41
CA ALA A 83 -4.80 11.09 -26.60
C ALA A 83 -4.52 12.60 -26.82
N GLU A 84 -5.39 13.47 -26.32
CA GLU A 84 -5.37 14.91 -26.58
C GLU A 84 -4.76 15.74 -25.44
N PHE A 85 -4.65 15.13 -24.26
CA PHE A 85 -4.18 15.80 -23.05
C PHE A 85 -3.13 14.94 -22.34
N PRO A 86 -2.12 15.51 -21.69
CA PRO A 86 -1.15 14.77 -20.87
C PRO A 86 -1.78 14.32 -19.53
N LEU A 87 -2.88 13.61 -19.63
CA LEU A 87 -3.70 13.19 -18.52
C LEU A 87 -3.84 11.66 -18.52
N LYS A 88 -3.46 11.07 -17.41
CA LYS A 88 -3.76 9.68 -17.07
C LYS A 88 -4.83 9.63 -16.00
N PHE A 89 -5.58 8.56 -15.98
CA PHE A 89 -6.51 8.26 -14.90
C PHE A 89 -6.30 6.83 -14.39
N ALA A 90 -6.61 6.62 -13.13
CA ALA A 90 -6.67 5.30 -12.54
C ALA A 90 -7.87 5.21 -11.58
N MET A 91 -8.49 4.03 -11.54
CA MET A 91 -9.53 3.68 -10.59
C MET A 91 -9.33 2.23 -10.16
N PHE A 92 -9.24 2.00 -8.85
CA PHE A 92 -9.09 0.70 -8.22
C PHE A 92 -10.30 0.45 -7.32
N LEU A 93 -11.05 -0.59 -7.66
CA LEU A 93 -12.22 -1.07 -6.91
C LEU A 93 -11.84 -2.37 -6.24
N THR A 94 -11.94 -2.41 -4.92
CA THR A 94 -11.60 -3.58 -4.11
C THR A 94 -12.87 -4.15 -3.49
N PHE A 95 -13.05 -5.44 -3.66
CA PHE A 95 -14.13 -6.23 -3.07
C PHE A 95 -13.49 -7.21 -2.08
N GLU A 96 -13.81 -7.06 -0.82
CA GLU A 96 -13.45 -7.99 0.24
C GLU A 96 -14.62 -8.87 0.62
N GLN A 97 -14.43 -9.74 1.61
CA GLN A 97 -15.46 -10.70 1.99
C GLN A 97 -16.80 -10.06 2.39
N ASP A 98 -16.78 -8.88 2.99
CA ASP A 98 -17.93 -8.20 3.60
C ASP A 98 -18.13 -6.75 3.12
N ARG A 99 -17.21 -6.20 2.32
CA ARG A 99 -17.28 -4.82 1.84
C ARG A 99 -16.82 -4.67 0.39
N ALA A 100 -17.22 -3.56 -0.22
CA ALA A 100 -16.68 -3.08 -1.48
C ALA A 100 -16.28 -1.62 -1.28
N SER A 101 -15.11 -1.24 -1.75
CA SER A 101 -14.57 0.11 -1.62
C SER A 101 -13.90 0.58 -2.92
N ILE A 102 -13.78 1.88 -3.05
CA ILE A 102 -12.88 2.48 -4.02
C ILE A 102 -11.57 2.78 -3.28
N GLU A 103 -10.54 2.03 -3.59
CA GLU A 103 -9.24 2.23 -2.96
C GLU A 103 -8.59 3.51 -3.48
N GLU A 104 -8.54 3.67 -4.81
CA GLU A 104 -8.05 4.87 -5.46
C GLU A 104 -8.93 5.24 -6.66
N ALA A 105 -9.09 6.54 -6.90
CA ALA A 105 -9.72 7.09 -8.10
C ALA A 105 -9.15 8.49 -8.34
N PHE A 106 -8.23 8.63 -9.29
CA PHE A 106 -7.52 9.88 -9.49
C PHE A 106 -7.19 10.20 -10.95
N LEU A 107 -6.91 11.47 -11.18
CA LEU A 107 -6.38 12.03 -12.41
C LEU A 107 -4.91 12.43 -12.18
N PHE A 108 -4.03 12.06 -13.10
CA PHE A 108 -2.61 12.37 -13.06
C PHE A 108 -2.17 13.16 -14.29
N PHE A 109 -1.79 14.42 -14.08
CA PHE A 109 -1.26 15.33 -15.08
C PHE A 109 0.27 15.19 -15.10
N HIS A 110 0.78 14.41 -16.04
CA HIS A 110 2.19 13.98 -16.08
C HIS A 110 3.10 14.90 -16.88
N LYS A 111 2.54 15.86 -17.63
CA LYS A 111 3.30 16.81 -18.47
C LYS A 111 2.66 18.21 -18.43
N LEU A 112 2.76 18.87 -17.29
CA LEU A 112 2.21 20.22 -17.15
C LEU A 112 2.91 21.26 -18.05
N GLY A 113 4.10 20.97 -18.53
CA GLY A 113 4.83 21.78 -19.51
C GLY A 113 4.10 22.00 -20.84
N GLU A 114 3.17 21.11 -21.20
CA GLU A 114 2.32 21.31 -22.38
C GLU A 114 1.34 22.48 -22.24
N PHE A 115 0.99 22.84 -20.99
CA PHE A 115 0.15 24.02 -20.71
C PHE A 115 0.98 25.30 -20.54
N SER A 116 2.20 25.17 -19.99
CA SER A 116 3.12 26.30 -19.81
C SER A 116 4.54 25.79 -19.61
N SER A 117 5.50 26.36 -20.31
CA SER A 117 6.91 25.99 -20.17
C SER A 117 7.47 26.17 -18.75
N VAL A 118 6.88 27.06 -17.96
CA VAL A 118 7.24 27.24 -16.53
C VAL A 118 6.89 26.01 -15.69
N LEU A 119 5.95 25.19 -16.16
CA LEU A 119 5.46 24.00 -15.47
C LEU A 119 6.10 22.70 -16.01
N SER A 120 7.16 22.78 -16.80
CA SER A 120 7.80 21.62 -17.45
C SER A 120 8.26 20.55 -16.46
N ASP A 121 8.68 20.98 -15.27
CA ASP A 121 9.24 20.13 -14.23
C ASP A 121 8.23 19.74 -13.17
N PHE A 122 6.94 20.07 -13.42
CA PHE A 122 5.85 19.82 -12.48
C PHE A 122 4.90 18.74 -12.99
N GLN A 123 4.35 17.98 -12.05
CA GLN A 123 3.25 17.04 -12.22
C GLN A 123 2.19 17.30 -11.15
N ALA A 124 0.96 16.91 -11.41
CA ALA A 124 -0.12 17.05 -10.43
C ALA A 124 -1.01 15.81 -10.42
N THR A 125 -1.50 15.45 -9.23
CA THR A 125 -2.50 14.40 -9.01
C THR A 125 -3.69 15.00 -8.30
N VAL A 126 -4.90 14.63 -8.70
CA VAL A 126 -6.15 15.07 -8.06
C VAL A 126 -7.12 13.90 -7.98
N GLY A 127 -7.70 13.68 -6.82
CA GLY A 127 -8.63 12.58 -6.56
C GLY A 127 -8.34 11.87 -5.26
N GLN A 128 -8.78 10.63 -5.14
CA GLN A 128 -8.42 9.74 -4.03
C GLN A 128 -7.20 8.92 -4.45
N PHE A 129 -6.11 9.06 -3.73
CA PHE A 129 -4.84 8.41 -4.06
C PHE A 129 -3.99 8.17 -2.81
N ARG A 130 -3.07 7.21 -2.90
CA ARG A 130 -2.14 6.89 -1.82
C ARG A 130 -1.18 8.04 -1.58
N ALA A 131 -1.11 8.51 -0.32
CA ALA A 131 -0.16 9.55 0.07
C ALA A 131 1.29 9.07 -0.15
N LYS A 132 2.14 9.93 -0.69
CA LYS A 132 3.57 9.65 -0.81
C LYS A 132 4.26 9.79 0.55
N PHE A 133 4.06 8.78 1.41
CA PHE A 133 4.73 8.68 2.71
C PHE A 133 5.46 7.34 2.78
N GLY A 134 6.80 7.36 2.78
CA GLY A 134 7.62 6.17 2.63
C GLY A 134 7.49 5.52 1.23
N GLN A 135 8.14 4.40 1.04
CA GLN A 135 8.01 3.57 -0.16
C GLN A 135 6.83 2.60 -0.02
N PHE A 136 6.62 2.06 1.19
CA PHE A 136 5.65 1.00 1.41
C PHE A 136 4.21 1.48 1.21
N ASN A 137 3.86 2.71 1.65
CA ASN A 137 2.50 3.25 1.45
C ASN A 137 2.10 3.44 -0.02
N GLN A 138 3.06 3.47 -0.93
CA GLN A 138 2.83 3.66 -2.36
C GLN A 138 2.57 2.34 -3.12
N ILE A 139 2.59 1.20 -2.40
CA ILE A 139 2.49 -0.14 -2.97
C ILE A 139 1.16 -0.76 -2.54
N HIS A 140 0.41 -1.32 -3.50
CA HIS A 140 -0.81 -2.07 -3.20
C HIS A 140 -0.49 -3.41 -2.52
N ASP A 141 -1.43 -3.93 -1.73
CA ASP A 141 -1.29 -5.16 -0.96
C ASP A 141 -0.90 -6.38 -1.81
N HIS A 142 -1.49 -6.51 -2.97
CA HIS A 142 -1.20 -7.60 -3.90
C HIS A 142 0.23 -7.59 -4.48
N GLU A 143 0.94 -6.46 -4.32
CA GLU A 143 2.32 -6.28 -4.73
C GLU A 143 3.32 -6.54 -3.60
N TRP A 144 2.87 -6.63 -2.35
CA TRP A 144 3.73 -6.87 -1.21
C TRP A 144 4.49 -8.20 -1.31
N PHE A 145 5.69 -8.23 -0.76
CA PHE A 145 6.52 -9.43 -0.75
C PHE A 145 6.11 -10.43 0.33
N LEU A 146 5.46 -9.97 1.38
CA LEU A 146 4.78 -10.77 2.39
C LEU A 146 3.29 -10.45 2.34
N ASP A 147 2.51 -11.22 3.06
CA ASP A 147 1.07 -11.22 2.96
C ASP A 147 0.39 -10.14 3.81
N ASP A 148 1.16 -9.47 4.64
CA ASP A 148 0.69 -8.48 5.59
C ASP A 148 1.55 -7.20 5.56
N ALA A 149 0.95 -6.08 5.98
CA ALA A 149 1.64 -4.82 6.11
C ALA A 149 2.62 -4.81 7.31
N PRO A 150 3.71 -4.03 7.25
CA PRO A 150 4.62 -3.85 8.38
C PRO A 150 3.93 -3.23 9.60
N LEU A 151 4.31 -3.66 10.83
CA LEU A 151 3.72 -3.17 12.08
C LEU A 151 3.75 -1.65 12.22
N SER A 152 4.85 -1.00 11.86
CA SER A 152 4.96 0.46 11.89
C SER A 152 4.00 1.11 10.91
N HIS A 153 3.81 0.52 9.72
CA HIS A 153 2.86 0.99 8.74
C HIS A 153 1.42 0.91 9.27
N VAL A 154 1.01 -0.28 9.72
CA VAL A 154 -0.33 -0.50 10.30
C VAL A 154 -0.61 0.45 11.45
N LYS A 155 0.38 0.65 12.34
CA LYS A 155 0.22 1.50 13.54
C LYS A 155 0.04 2.97 13.23
N PHE A 156 0.76 3.49 12.24
CA PHE A 156 0.79 4.94 11.96
C PHE A 156 -0.06 5.35 10.76
N LEU A 157 -0.19 4.48 9.76
CA LEU A 157 -0.88 4.77 8.50
C LEU A 157 -2.15 3.95 8.29
N GLY A 158 -2.35 2.92 9.10
CA GLY A 158 -3.48 1.98 8.98
C GLY A 158 -3.12 0.71 8.18
N PRO A 159 -3.95 -0.34 8.26
CA PRO A 159 -3.68 -1.62 7.63
C PRO A 159 -3.55 -1.52 6.10
N ASP A 160 -4.36 -0.69 5.47
CA ASP A 160 -4.36 -0.46 4.02
C ASP A 160 -3.51 0.75 3.61
N GLY A 161 -2.82 1.40 4.60
CA GLY A 161 -2.11 2.65 4.39
C GLY A 161 -3.03 3.87 4.27
N VAL A 162 -2.46 5.00 3.88
CA VAL A 162 -3.20 6.27 3.75
C VAL A 162 -3.48 6.54 2.28
N HIS A 163 -4.74 6.52 1.91
CA HIS A 163 -5.26 6.87 0.59
C HIS A 163 -6.52 7.74 0.76
N LEU A 164 -6.38 9.03 0.60
CA LEU A 164 -7.40 10.03 0.90
C LEU A 164 -7.71 10.89 -0.34
N LEU A 165 -8.84 11.62 -0.29
CA LEU A 165 -9.21 12.58 -1.32
C LEU A 165 -8.37 13.84 -1.20
N GLY A 166 -7.73 14.30 -2.29
CA GLY A 166 -6.93 15.50 -2.24
C GLY A 166 -6.27 15.88 -3.56
N ALA A 167 -5.25 16.69 -3.43
CA ALA A 167 -4.40 17.12 -4.53
C ALA A 167 -2.92 17.02 -4.14
N GLU A 168 -2.10 16.68 -5.10
CA GLU A 168 -0.64 16.62 -4.97
C GLU A 168 0.02 17.39 -6.11
N VAL A 169 1.12 18.06 -5.78
CA VAL A 169 2.05 18.61 -6.75
C VAL A 169 3.41 17.96 -6.54
N THR A 170 4.02 17.53 -7.62
CA THR A 170 5.39 16.99 -7.65
C THR A 170 6.27 17.89 -8.49
N TYR A 171 7.44 18.23 -7.98
CA TYR A 171 8.46 19.00 -8.66
C TYR A 171 9.74 18.17 -8.84
N GLN A 172 10.22 18.08 -10.08
CA GLN A 172 11.43 17.36 -10.45
C GLN A 172 12.40 18.33 -11.13
N PRO A 173 13.27 19.01 -10.37
CA PRO A 173 14.24 19.91 -10.97
C PRO A 173 15.17 19.15 -11.94
N PRO A 174 15.58 19.77 -13.07
CA PRO A 174 16.46 19.14 -14.06
C PRO A 174 17.93 19.16 -13.58
N ILE A 175 18.21 18.49 -12.48
CA ILE A 175 19.54 18.39 -11.86
C ILE A 175 19.97 16.94 -11.70
N SER A 176 21.27 16.73 -11.53
CA SER A 176 21.85 15.43 -11.18
C SER A 176 22.53 15.54 -9.80
N PRO A 177 22.34 14.58 -8.88
CA PRO A 177 21.47 13.41 -9.00
C PRO A 177 19.99 13.76 -9.08
N PHE A 178 19.15 12.83 -9.53
CA PHE A 178 17.70 12.99 -9.53
C PHE A 178 17.17 13.30 -8.12
N ILE A 179 16.41 14.37 -7.99
CA ILE A 179 15.70 14.73 -6.75
C ILE A 179 14.25 15.08 -7.10
N GLN A 180 13.32 14.57 -6.32
CA GLN A 180 11.90 14.87 -6.44
C GLN A 180 11.36 15.42 -5.12
N PHE A 181 10.56 16.47 -5.22
CA PHE A 181 9.80 17.04 -4.11
C PHE A 181 8.31 16.81 -4.38
N SER A 182 7.58 16.31 -3.40
CA SER A 182 6.14 16.13 -3.48
C SER A 182 5.48 16.80 -2.28
N LEU A 183 4.35 17.42 -2.53
CA LEU A 183 3.49 17.99 -1.50
C LEU A 183 2.05 17.64 -1.82
N SER A 184 1.41 16.85 -0.96
CA SER A 184 -0.01 16.60 -1.08
C SER A 184 -0.79 17.19 0.11
N VAL A 185 -2.02 17.60 -0.17
CA VAL A 185 -3.01 18.02 0.82
C VAL A 185 -4.23 17.13 0.61
N GLN A 186 -4.57 16.38 1.64
CA GLN A 186 -5.63 15.38 1.59
C GLN A 186 -6.58 15.54 2.77
N SER A 187 -7.81 15.12 2.58
CA SER A 187 -8.86 15.10 3.61
C SER A 187 -9.63 13.79 3.55
N LYS A 188 -10.56 13.61 4.49
CA LYS A 188 -11.48 12.48 4.43
C LYS A 188 -12.23 12.49 3.08
N GLY A 189 -12.05 11.42 2.30
CA GLY A 189 -12.81 11.19 1.09
C GLY A 189 -14.27 10.84 1.38
N ALA A 190 -15.13 10.98 0.37
CA ALA A 190 -16.50 10.46 0.44
C ALA A 190 -16.52 8.92 0.39
N LEU A 191 -15.42 8.33 -0.01
CA LEU A 191 -15.20 6.91 -0.21
C LEU A 191 -14.25 6.48 0.92
N ASP A 192 -14.69 5.64 1.81
CA ASP A 192 -14.07 5.26 3.09
C ASP A 192 -12.62 4.73 2.97
N GLY A 193 -11.70 5.59 2.55
CA GLY A 193 -10.29 5.26 2.37
C GLY A 193 -9.42 5.39 3.64
N TYR A 194 -10.02 5.65 4.78
CA TYR A 194 -9.33 5.66 6.07
C TYR A 194 -10.22 4.93 7.07
N PRO A 195 -9.71 3.92 7.78
CA PRO A 195 -10.54 3.15 8.68
C PRO A 195 -11.21 4.09 9.68
N ALA A 196 -12.53 4.00 9.75
CA ALA A 196 -13.28 4.68 10.81
C ALA A 196 -12.62 4.27 12.12
N ALA A 197 -12.37 5.27 13.00
CA ALA A 197 -11.78 5.02 14.31
C ALA A 197 -12.55 3.91 15.01
N THR A 198 -12.03 2.69 14.99
CA THR A 198 -12.54 1.66 15.89
C THR A 198 -12.06 2.03 17.30
N PRO A 199 -12.82 1.73 18.36
CA PRO A 199 -12.40 2.02 19.73
C PRO A 199 -11.02 1.45 20.10
N SER A 200 -10.52 0.53 19.29
CA SER A 200 -9.30 -0.23 19.50
C SER A 200 -8.07 0.30 18.76
N THR A 201 -8.26 1.21 17.77
CA THR A 201 -7.13 1.78 17.03
C THR A 201 -7.39 3.29 16.87
N PRO A 202 -6.83 4.12 17.76
CA PRO A 202 -6.97 5.57 17.60
C PRO A 202 -6.31 5.98 16.28
N PRO A 203 -7.03 6.67 15.41
CA PRO A 203 -6.45 7.14 14.16
C PRO A 203 -5.29 8.09 14.48
N THR A 204 -4.25 8.03 13.69
CA THR A 204 -3.14 8.99 13.78
C THR A 204 -3.65 10.42 13.54
N PHE A 205 -4.65 10.56 12.65
CA PHE A 205 -5.30 11.82 12.32
C PHE A 205 -6.81 11.72 12.53
N ALA A 206 -7.42 12.79 13.04
CA ALA A 206 -8.86 12.90 13.23
C ALA A 206 -9.52 13.48 11.98
N LEU A 207 -9.88 12.63 11.04
CA LEU A 207 -10.51 12.99 9.77
C LEU A 207 -12.02 12.81 9.86
N GLN A 208 -12.73 13.80 10.42
CA GLN A 208 -14.19 13.74 10.56
C GLN A 208 -14.93 14.54 9.49
N THR A 209 -14.34 15.64 9.05
CA THR A 209 -14.92 16.55 8.06
C THR A 209 -13.95 16.80 6.92
N ALA A 210 -14.45 17.36 5.81
CA ALA A 210 -13.60 17.74 4.68
C ALA A 210 -12.60 18.87 5.03
N ASP A 211 -12.82 19.58 6.13
CA ASP A 211 -11.93 20.63 6.62
C ASP A 211 -10.76 20.10 7.46
N ASP A 212 -10.79 18.81 7.81
CA ASP A 212 -9.70 18.16 8.54
C ASP A 212 -8.63 17.72 7.53
N LEU A 213 -7.74 18.64 7.20
CA LEU A 213 -6.69 18.44 6.22
C LEU A 213 -5.46 17.79 6.85
N VAL A 214 -4.84 16.88 6.08
CA VAL A 214 -3.50 16.36 6.33
C VAL A 214 -2.59 16.76 5.18
N VAL A 215 -1.41 17.26 5.52
CA VAL A 215 -0.37 17.67 4.56
C VAL A 215 0.75 16.66 4.58
N PHE A 216 1.16 16.15 3.42
CA PHE A 216 2.21 15.17 3.26
C PHE A 216 3.35 15.75 2.39
N PRO A 217 4.39 16.35 2.95
CA PRO A 217 5.62 16.66 2.24
C PRO A 217 6.51 15.43 2.11
N ARG A 218 7.16 15.26 0.94
CA ARG A 218 8.17 14.24 0.71
C ARG A 218 9.30 14.77 -0.17
N VAL A 219 10.52 14.36 0.12
CA VAL A 219 11.66 14.48 -0.77
C VAL A 219 12.25 13.09 -0.98
N GLU A 220 12.60 12.79 -2.22
CA GLU A 220 13.26 11.53 -2.55
C GLU A 220 14.35 11.75 -3.62
N THR A 221 15.34 10.87 -3.60
CA THR A 221 16.40 10.83 -4.60
C THR A 221 16.59 9.40 -5.08
N PHE A 222 16.98 9.29 -6.34
CA PHE A 222 17.29 8.03 -6.99
C PHE A 222 18.72 8.10 -7.51
N LEU A 223 19.51 7.09 -7.17
CA LEU A 223 20.91 6.97 -7.47
C LEU A 223 21.19 5.67 -8.21
N ASP A 224 21.65 5.77 -9.45
CA ASP A 224 22.21 4.63 -10.16
C ASP A 224 23.60 4.34 -9.60
N LEU A 225 23.75 3.27 -8.84
CA LEU A 225 25.01 2.86 -8.25
C LEU A 225 25.90 2.14 -9.28
N THR A 226 25.27 1.32 -10.10
CA THR A 226 25.88 0.60 -11.24
C THR A 226 24.81 0.33 -12.29
N ASP A 227 25.17 -0.21 -13.44
CA ASP A 227 24.22 -0.63 -14.49
C ASP A 227 23.18 -1.68 -13.99
N ASN A 228 23.46 -2.30 -12.86
CA ASN A 228 22.67 -3.38 -12.31
C ASN A 228 22.14 -3.11 -10.90
N ALA A 229 22.42 -1.95 -10.31
CA ALA A 229 22.04 -1.63 -8.95
C ALA A 229 21.63 -0.17 -8.81
N ASP A 230 20.55 0.06 -8.12
CA ASP A 230 20.04 1.39 -7.77
C ASP A 230 19.72 1.51 -6.28
N LEU A 231 19.67 2.75 -5.82
CA LEU A 231 19.37 3.14 -4.45
C LEU A 231 18.39 4.32 -4.46
N SER A 232 17.23 4.15 -3.85
CA SER A 232 16.33 5.26 -3.55
C SER A 232 16.40 5.61 -2.06
N LEU A 233 16.46 6.90 -1.78
CA LEU A 233 16.43 7.45 -0.42
C LEU A 233 15.27 8.42 -0.33
N GLY A 234 14.45 8.30 0.71
CA GLY A 234 13.30 9.17 0.90
C GLY A 234 13.20 9.70 2.34
N ALA A 235 12.66 10.91 2.46
CA ALA A 235 12.22 11.49 3.73
C ALA A 235 10.81 12.04 3.55
N SER A 236 9.93 11.69 4.48
CA SER A 236 8.50 12.00 4.44
C SER A 236 8.04 12.66 5.73
N GLY A 237 7.03 13.50 5.61
CA GLY A 237 6.32 14.07 6.75
C GLY A 237 4.81 13.92 6.57
N ALA A 238 4.07 13.99 7.68
CA ALA A 238 2.64 14.20 7.64
C ALA A 238 2.22 15.08 8.83
N ILE A 239 1.29 15.99 8.61
CA ILE A 239 0.81 16.94 9.62
C ILE A 239 -0.70 17.03 9.51
N GLY A 240 -1.40 16.67 10.60
CA GLY A 240 -2.87 16.76 10.67
C GLY A 240 -3.36 16.89 12.10
N LYS A 241 -4.65 17.18 12.26
CA LYS A 241 -5.31 17.19 13.56
C LYS A 241 -5.39 15.79 14.15
N ASN A 242 -5.21 15.64 15.45
CA ASN A 242 -5.29 14.35 16.14
C ASN A 242 -6.57 14.17 16.98
N LYS A 243 -7.34 15.24 17.18
CA LYS A 243 -8.62 15.23 17.89
C LYS A 243 -9.69 16.02 17.14
N PRO A 244 -10.93 15.52 17.12
CA PRO A 244 -12.05 16.29 16.60
C PRO A 244 -12.22 17.63 17.35
N LYS A 245 -12.49 18.71 16.61
CA LYS A 245 -12.73 20.05 17.19
C LYS A 245 -11.60 20.62 18.05
N SER A 246 -10.37 20.07 17.93
CA SER A 246 -9.16 20.56 18.60
C SER A 246 -8.17 21.08 17.58
N GLU A 247 -7.28 21.96 18.01
CA GLU A 247 -6.12 22.40 17.23
C GLU A 247 -4.88 21.54 17.50
N ASP A 248 -5.01 20.50 18.34
CA ASP A 248 -3.93 19.56 18.62
C ASP A 248 -3.58 18.75 17.39
N ARG A 249 -2.29 18.57 17.14
CA ARG A 249 -1.77 17.97 15.92
C ARG A 249 -0.86 16.77 16.20
N THR A 250 -0.89 15.82 15.28
CA THR A 250 0.13 14.79 15.14
C THR A 250 1.05 15.17 13.99
N TYR A 251 2.34 14.95 14.21
CA TYR A 251 3.38 15.04 13.22
C TYR A 251 3.93 13.63 13.00
N LEU A 252 3.92 13.15 11.78
CA LEU A 252 4.68 11.96 11.40
C LEU A 252 5.94 12.39 10.68
N ILE A 253 7.03 11.71 10.98
CA ILE A 253 8.32 11.85 10.29
C ILE A 253 8.75 10.45 9.88
N GLY A 254 9.06 10.25 8.62
CA GLY A 254 9.50 8.98 8.06
C GLY A 254 10.77 9.10 7.25
N GLY A 255 11.53 8.01 7.23
CA GLY A 255 12.68 7.87 6.36
C GLY A 255 12.71 6.47 5.75
N ASP A 256 13.09 6.37 4.50
CA ASP A 256 13.13 5.12 3.76
C ASP A 256 14.37 4.97 2.89
N VAL A 257 14.79 3.72 2.73
CA VAL A 257 15.90 3.28 1.88
C VAL A 257 15.44 2.08 1.10
N LEU A 258 15.47 2.16 -0.22
CA LEU A 258 15.20 1.05 -1.12
C LEU A 258 16.42 0.78 -1.98
N TYR A 259 17.03 -0.37 -1.82
CA TYR A 259 18.11 -0.87 -2.66
C TYR A 259 17.58 -2.00 -3.56
N ARG A 260 17.91 -1.93 -4.85
CA ARG A 260 17.60 -2.98 -5.82
C ARG A 260 18.86 -3.38 -6.57
N TRP A 261 18.97 -4.66 -6.85
CA TRP A 261 20.06 -5.22 -7.64
C TRP A 261 19.56 -6.37 -8.50
N LYS A 262 20.02 -6.46 -9.73
CA LYS A 262 19.75 -7.57 -10.65
C LYS A 262 21.04 -8.08 -11.31
N SER A 263 21.05 -9.35 -11.72
CA SER A 263 22.19 -9.98 -12.38
C SER A 263 22.17 -9.69 -13.88
N GLY A 264 22.81 -8.62 -14.31
CA GLY A 264 22.99 -8.30 -15.73
C GLY A 264 21.67 -8.12 -16.49
N ALA A 265 21.63 -8.61 -17.73
CA ALA A 265 20.46 -8.53 -18.60
C ALA A 265 19.31 -9.46 -18.20
N GLN A 266 19.52 -10.37 -17.27
CA GLN A 266 18.47 -11.29 -16.77
C GLN A 266 17.76 -10.67 -15.59
N ALA A 267 16.45 -10.87 -15.50
CA ALA A 267 15.62 -10.37 -14.39
C ALA A 267 15.88 -11.10 -13.06
N TYR A 268 16.78 -12.09 -13.03
CA TYR A 268 17.14 -12.85 -11.82
C TYR A 268 18.56 -13.42 -11.96
N PRO A 269 19.28 -13.62 -10.83
CA PRO A 269 18.83 -13.29 -9.49
C PRO A 269 18.62 -11.79 -9.29
N TYR A 270 17.63 -11.48 -8.44
CA TYR A 270 17.19 -10.13 -8.11
C TYR A 270 17.10 -9.97 -6.60
N ILE A 271 17.60 -8.84 -6.10
CA ILE A 271 17.52 -8.44 -4.69
C ILE A 271 16.73 -7.14 -4.60
N ARG A 272 15.78 -7.09 -3.66
CA ARG A 272 15.14 -5.86 -3.19
C ARG A 272 15.27 -5.80 -1.68
N TRP A 273 15.85 -4.72 -1.18
CA TRP A 273 15.97 -4.45 0.24
C TRP A 273 15.33 -3.11 0.56
N LEU A 274 14.27 -3.15 1.36
CA LEU A 274 13.54 -1.98 1.82
C LEU A 274 13.69 -1.86 3.34
N THR A 275 14.07 -0.69 3.81
CA THR A 275 14.04 -0.32 5.22
C THR A 275 13.30 1.00 5.35
N GLU A 276 12.35 1.04 6.29
CA GLU A 276 11.54 2.24 6.54
C GLU A 276 11.32 2.40 8.04
N GLY A 277 11.40 3.65 8.51
CA GLY A 277 11.12 4.01 9.89
C GLY A 277 10.12 5.17 9.94
N ILE A 278 9.20 5.11 10.91
CA ILE A 278 8.15 6.11 11.12
C ILE A 278 8.14 6.50 12.60
N TRP A 279 8.10 7.79 12.87
CA TRP A 279 7.95 8.36 14.20
C TRP A 279 6.76 9.31 14.24
N ALA A 280 5.90 9.13 15.24
CA ALA A 280 4.79 10.04 15.55
C ALA A 280 5.17 10.92 16.75
N VAL A 281 5.01 12.22 16.58
CA VAL A 281 5.08 13.21 17.66
C VAL A 281 3.67 13.76 17.84
N ARG A 282 3.07 13.54 19.02
CA ARG A 282 1.70 13.97 19.32
C ARG A 282 1.69 15.01 20.40
N LYS A 283 0.86 16.03 20.20
CA LYS A 283 0.52 16.99 21.22
C LYS A 283 -0.78 16.52 21.87
N ASP A 284 -0.78 16.31 23.18
CA ASP A 284 -1.87 15.72 23.95
C ASP A 284 -2.32 14.34 23.43
N PRO A 285 -1.70 13.25 23.85
CA PRO A 285 -2.02 11.91 23.39
C PRO A 285 -3.49 11.57 23.65
N ILE A 286 -4.14 10.90 22.70
CA ILE A 286 -5.52 10.47 22.83
C ILE A 286 -5.60 9.38 23.90
N VAL A 287 -6.15 9.69 25.08
CA VAL A 287 -6.51 8.68 26.06
C VAL A 287 -7.82 8.06 25.62
N VAL A 288 -7.78 6.88 25.05
CA VAL A 288 -9.00 6.10 24.78
C VAL A 288 -9.45 5.47 26.09
N ALA A 289 -10.47 6.05 26.72
CA ALA A 289 -11.14 5.45 27.87
C ALA A 289 -11.96 4.25 27.38
N GLY A 290 -11.50 3.02 27.64
CA GLY A 290 -12.22 1.79 27.28
C GLY A 290 -11.44 0.54 27.70
N ALA A 291 -12.13 -0.60 27.80
CA ALA A 291 -11.71 -1.85 28.41
C ALA A 291 -10.45 -2.54 27.82
N ASN A 292 -9.80 -1.97 26.83
CA ASN A 292 -8.56 -2.46 26.23
C ASN A 292 -7.37 -1.61 26.67
N LYS A 293 -6.78 -1.95 27.80
CA LYS A 293 -5.58 -1.29 28.34
C LYS A 293 -4.31 -1.43 27.47
N GLY A 294 -4.38 -2.12 26.33
CA GLY A 294 -3.24 -2.41 25.46
C GLY A 294 -2.85 -1.32 24.44
N LEU A 295 -3.57 -0.20 24.38
CA LEU A 295 -3.33 0.88 23.40
C LEU A 295 -3.29 2.27 24.04
N GLN A 296 -2.84 2.37 25.28
CA GLN A 296 -2.46 3.66 25.83
C GLN A 296 -1.14 4.07 25.16
N MET A 297 -1.20 4.93 24.15
CA MET A 297 -0.04 5.64 23.68
C MET A 297 0.35 6.68 24.74
N GLY A 298 1.07 6.21 25.77
CA GLY A 298 1.45 7.02 26.94
C GLY A 298 2.62 7.96 26.69
N SER A 299 3.16 8.08 25.48
CA SER A 299 4.24 9.02 25.19
C SER A 299 3.92 9.95 24.06
N ASP A 300 4.39 11.21 24.19
CA ASP A 300 4.32 12.23 23.14
C ASP A 300 5.07 11.81 21.87
N VAL A 301 5.97 10.86 21.95
CA VAL A 301 6.78 10.35 20.85
C VAL A 301 6.78 8.82 20.85
N VAL A 302 6.36 8.25 19.74
CA VAL A 302 6.44 6.79 19.50
C VAL A 302 6.85 6.54 18.06
N GLY A 303 7.72 5.55 17.85
CA GLY A 303 8.20 5.18 16.53
C GLY A 303 8.26 3.68 16.34
N GLY A 304 8.46 3.30 15.09
CA GLY A 304 8.70 1.93 14.66
C GLY A 304 9.44 1.90 13.35
N ALA A 305 10.04 0.76 13.06
CA ALA A 305 10.75 0.53 11.82
C ALA A 305 10.63 -0.92 11.39
N PHE A 306 10.83 -1.14 10.09
CA PHE A 306 11.01 -2.47 9.53
C PHE A 306 12.15 -2.50 8.53
N THR A 307 12.66 -3.71 8.31
CA THR A 307 13.57 -4.01 7.20
C THR A 307 13.11 -5.30 6.52
N GLU A 308 12.97 -5.26 5.21
CA GLU A 308 12.50 -6.36 4.38
C GLU A 308 13.49 -6.64 3.27
N LEU A 309 13.92 -7.90 3.16
CA LEU A 309 14.82 -8.37 2.13
C LEU A 309 14.13 -9.44 1.30
N GLY A 310 13.92 -9.17 0.02
CA GLY A 310 13.43 -10.12 -0.99
C GLY A 310 14.57 -10.58 -1.90
N TYR A 311 14.69 -11.88 -2.10
CA TYR A 311 15.66 -12.48 -3.01
C TYR A 311 14.97 -13.44 -3.98
N ARG A 312 14.89 -13.06 -5.23
CA ARG A 312 14.38 -13.89 -6.32
C ARG A 312 15.57 -14.59 -6.99
N PHE A 313 15.78 -15.84 -6.64
CA PHE A 313 16.94 -16.59 -7.11
C PHE A 313 16.74 -17.33 -8.43
N SER A 314 15.49 -17.41 -8.91
CA SER A 314 15.17 -18.00 -10.21
C SER A 314 13.92 -17.36 -10.80
N ARG A 315 13.57 -17.74 -12.03
CA ARG A 315 12.34 -17.29 -12.69
C ARG A 315 11.08 -17.52 -11.82
N HIS A 316 11.05 -18.61 -11.06
CA HIS A 316 9.86 -19.04 -10.34
C HIS A 316 9.94 -18.89 -8.83
N TRP A 317 11.12 -18.73 -8.24
CA TRP A 317 11.28 -18.79 -6.80
C TRP A 317 11.79 -17.50 -6.19
N GLN A 318 11.13 -17.08 -5.13
CA GLN A 318 11.50 -15.92 -4.31
C GLN A 318 11.41 -16.29 -2.84
N VAL A 319 12.39 -15.87 -2.06
CA VAL A 319 12.38 -15.90 -0.60
C VAL A 319 12.37 -14.48 -0.07
N THR A 320 11.65 -14.25 1.03
CA THR A 320 11.57 -12.93 1.67
C THR A 320 11.71 -13.10 3.17
N GLY A 321 12.43 -12.18 3.82
CA GLY A 321 12.51 -12.06 5.27
C GLY A 321 12.21 -10.62 5.69
N ARG A 322 11.47 -10.44 6.80
CA ARG A 322 11.18 -9.13 7.37
C ARG A 322 11.35 -9.14 8.87
N PHE A 323 12.01 -8.12 9.39
CA PHE A 323 12.16 -7.82 10.80
C PHE A 323 11.51 -6.47 11.10
N GLU A 324 10.74 -6.40 12.18
CA GLU A 324 9.90 -5.26 12.52
C GLU A 324 9.93 -5.00 14.02
N TYR A 325 10.00 -3.74 14.38
CA TYR A 325 9.90 -3.31 15.76
C TYR A 325 9.15 -1.99 15.87
N VAL A 326 8.22 -1.92 16.82
CA VAL A 326 7.49 -0.72 17.21
C VAL A 326 7.64 -0.50 18.71
N GLY A 327 7.62 0.74 19.17
CA GLY A 327 7.83 1.10 20.58
C GLY A 327 9.16 1.82 20.83
N ILE A 328 9.63 2.61 19.87
CA ILE A 328 10.83 3.45 20.00
C ILE A 328 10.40 4.87 20.44
N PRO A 329 10.95 5.45 21.53
CA PRO A 329 11.95 4.89 22.45
C PRO A 329 11.39 3.79 23.37
N LYS A 330 12.27 2.92 23.86
CA LYS A 330 11.90 1.83 24.78
C LYS A 330 11.31 2.37 26.09
N GLY A 331 10.42 1.56 26.67
CA GLY A 331 9.74 1.90 27.93
C GLY A 331 8.28 2.30 27.74
N ASN A 332 7.77 2.28 26.51
CA ASN A 332 6.35 2.38 26.23
C ASN A 332 5.70 1.00 26.32
N GLU A 333 4.49 0.95 26.88
CA GLU A 333 3.71 -0.30 27.03
C GLU A 333 3.30 -0.93 25.67
N ASP A 334 3.68 -0.30 24.55
CA ASP A 334 3.32 -0.68 23.19
C ASP A 334 4.49 -1.25 22.37
N GLU A 335 5.39 -1.98 23.01
CA GLU A 335 6.49 -2.63 22.28
C GLU A 335 5.99 -3.86 21.55
N ASP A 336 6.17 -3.89 20.23
CA ASP A 336 5.84 -5.02 19.37
C ASP A 336 7.04 -5.40 18.51
N LEU A 337 7.38 -6.68 18.51
CA LEU A 337 8.42 -7.29 17.70
C LEU A 337 7.79 -8.34 16.79
N ARG A 338 8.02 -8.25 15.49
CA ARG A 338 7.62 -9.28 14.54
C ARG A 338 8.77 -9.68 13.63
N VAL A 339 8.87 -10.99 13.38
CA VAL A 339 9.81 -11.57 12.43
C VAL A 339 9.03 -12.45 11.50
N SER A 340 9.15 -12.19 10.20
CA SER A 340 8.41 -12.93 9.17
C SER A 340 9.35 -13.48 8.12
N GLY A 341 9.02 -14.65 7.60
CA GLY A 341 9.74 -15.28 6.50
C GLY A 341 8.77 -15.92 5.51
N GLY A 342 8.99 -15.70 4.21
CA GLY A 342 8.12 -16.19 3.14
C GLY A 342 8.87 -16.86 2.01
N LEU A 343 8.24 -17.85 1.40
CA LEU A 343 8.68 -18.48 0.16
C LEU A 343 7.55 -18.39 -0.85
N ARG A 344 7.83 -17.86 -2.04
CA ARG A 344 6.86 -17.73 -3.14
C ARG A 344 7.30 -18.51 -4.36
N TYR A 345 6.33 -19.15 -4.99
CA TYR A 345 6.44 -19.74 -6.31
C TYR A 345 5.61 -18.95 -7.32
N LEU A 346 6.27 -18.37 -8.30
CA LEU A 346 5.67 -17.59 -9.38
C LEU A 346 5.32 -18.57 -10.52
N LEU A 347 4.04 -18.94 -10.64
CA LEU A 347 3.56 -19.83 -11.70
C LEU A 347 3.67 -19.15 -13.07
N SER A 348 3.36 -17.85 -13.11
CA SER A 348 3.43 -17.01 -14.32
C SER A 348 3.64 -15.54 -13.91
N SER A 349 3.59 -14.64 -14.88
CA SER A 349 3.58 -13.18 -14.61
C SER A 349 2.34 -12.71 -13.86
N VAL A 350 1.26 -13.50 -13.83
CA VAL A 350 -0.05 -13.11 -13.27
C VAL A 350 -0.54 -14.06 -12.18
N ALA A 351 0.22 -15.09 -11.81
CA ALA A 351 -0.19 -16.05 -10.80
C ALA A 351 0.98 -16.44 -9.88
N LYS A 352 0.75 -16.40 -8.58
CA LYS A 352 1.73 -16.78 -7.56
C LYS A 352 1.08 -17.55 -6.41
N ILE A 353 1.84 -18.43 -5.79
CA ILE A 353 1.53 -19.13 -4.55
C ILE A 353 2.62 -18.81 -3.55
N GLY A 354 2.27 -18.48 -2.31
CA GLY A 354 3.21 -18.19 -1.25
C GLY A 354 2.90 -18.94 0.03
N VAL A 355 3.94 -19.16 0.83
CA VAL A 355 3.82 -19.58 2.22
C VAL A 355 4.62 -18.61 3.06
N GLN A 356 4.02 -18.10 4.14
CA GLN A 356 4.65 -17.19 5.08
C GLN A 356 4.50 -17.73 6.50
N TYR A 357 5.53 -17.55 7.29
CA TYR A 357 5.52 -17.80 8.73
C TYR A 357 5.85 -16.52 9.46
N GLU A 358 5.16 -16.29 10.58
CA GLU A 358 5.37 -15.18 11.49
C GLU A 358 5.59 -15.63 12.92
N TYR A 359 6.53 -14.96 13.57
CA TYR A 359 6.69 -14.89 15.01
C TYR A 359 6.40 -13.45 15.46
N HIS A 360 5.47 -13.27 16.42
CA HIS A 360 5.11 -11.96 16.92
C HIS A 360 5.10 -11.96 18.46
N ALA A 361 5.90 -11.12 19.06
CA ALA A 361 5.92 -10.84 20.49
C ALA A 361 5.39 -9.43 20.73
N GLN A 362 4.31 -9.33 21.50
CA GLN A 362 3.61 -8.10 21.79
C GLN A 362 3.68 -7.79 23.29
N SER A 363 3.96 -6.55 23.62
CA SER A 363 3.91 -6.02 24.98
C SER A 363 2.54 -6.25 25.63
N GLY A 364 2.52 -6.64 26.90
CA GLY A 364 1.28 -6.97 27.62
C GLY A 364 0.70 -8.35 27.33
N ARG A 365 1.38 -9.21 26.57
CA ARG A 365 1.04 -10.62 26.36
C ARG A 365 2.11 -11.53 26.98
N ASP A 366 1.63 -12.57 27.69
CA ASP A 366 2.53 -13.52 28.39
C ASP A 366 3.29 -14.42 27.42
N LEU A 367 2.73 -14.69 26.24
CA LEU A 367 3.32 -15.59 25.25
C LEU A 367 3.29 -14.96 23.84
N PRO A 368 4.36 -15.11 23.07
CA PRO A 368 4.34 -14.77 21.66
C PRO A 368 3.38 -15.69 20.90
N TYR A 369 2.91 -15.22 19.76
CA TYR A 369 2.14 -16.07 18.89
C TYR A 369 2.84 -16.32 17.55
N HIS A 370 2.35 -17.35 16.86
CA HIS A 370 2.86 -17.79 15.59
C HIS A 370 1.71 -17.83 14.58
N ALA A 371 1.96 -17.37 13.37
CA ALA A 371 1.00 -17.46 12.28
C ALA A 371 1.64 -18.09 11.04
N VAL A 372 0.83 -18.82 10.27
CA VAL A 372 1.18 -19.37 8.96
C VAL A 372 0.13 -18.91 7.98
N PHE A 373 0.58 -18.36 6.86
CA PHE A 373 -0.26 -17.93 5.74
C PHE A 373 0.08 -18.78 4.51
N ILE A 374 -0.94 -19.15 3.76
CA ILE A 374 -0.79 -19.73 2.43
C ILE A 374 -1.57 -18.84 1.48
N GLN A 375 -0.86 -18.14 0.62
CA GLN A 375 -1.39 -17.12 -0.27
C GLN A 375 -1.54 -17.64 -1.69
N PHE A 376 -2.67 -17.32 -2.32
CA PHE A 376 -2.96 -17.57 -3.73
C PHE A 376 -3.35 -16.26 -4.39
N ASN A 377 -2.56 -15.80 -5.37
CA ASN A 377 -2.89 -14.62 -6.14
C ASN A 377 -3.01 -15.00 -7.62
N VAL A 378 -4.05 -14.51 -8.27
CA VAL A 378 -4.27 -14.67 -9.71
C VAL A 378 -4.75 -13.35 -10.28
N GLY A 379 -4.04 -12.86 -11.30
CA GLY A 379 -4.42 -11.67 -12.06
C GLY A 379 -4.85 -12.02 -13.49
N LEU A 380 -5.70 -11.22 -14.07
CA LEU A 380 -6.15 -11.28 -15.46
C LEU A 380 -6.19 -9.87 -16.04
N GLY A 381 -5.77 -9.69 -17.28
CA GLY A 381 -5.83 -8.41 -17.98
C GLY A 381 -4.45 -7.81 -18.27
N THR A 382 -4.45 -6.54 -18.67
CA THR A 382 -3.22 -5.79 -18.86
C THR A 382 -2.56 -5.54 -17.52
N VAL A 383 -1.24 -5.73 -17.47
CA VAL A 383 -0.46 -5.52 -16.24
C VAL A 383 -0.67 -4.06 -15.79
N THR A 384 -1.26 -3.88 -14.62
CA THR A 384 -1.39 -2.55 -14.01
C THR A 384 -0.02 -1.95 -13.73
N PRO A 385 0.15 -0.61 -13.74
CA PRO A 385 1.45 0.05 -13.50
C PRO A 385 2.16 -0.33 -12.20
N GLY A 386 1.50 -1.01 -11.26
CA GLY A 386 2.11 -1.54 -10.06
C GLY A 386 2.64 -2.97 -10.22
N VAL A 387 1.86 -3.86 -10.82
CA VAL A 387 2.22 -5.30 -10.95
C VAL A 387 3.46 -5.49 -11.81
N GLY A 388 3.67 -4.68 -12.86
CA GLY A 388 4.86 -4.72 -13.70
C GLY A 388 6.15 -4.38 -12.95
N LYS A 389 6.11 -3.48 -11.98
CA LYS A 389 7.30 -3.10 -11.20
C LYS A 389 7.82 -4.21 -10.29
N PHE A 390 7.00 -5.17 -9.90
CA PHE A 390 7.43 -6.30 -9.04
C PHE A 390 7.86 -7.53 -9.83
N LEU A 391 7.29 -7.73 -11.01
CA LEU A 391 7.65 -8.84 -11.88
C LEU A 391 8.78 -8.45 -12.85
N ASP A 392 8.83 -7.17 -13.21
CA ASP A 392 9.89 -6.55 -14.00
C ASP A 392 10.21 -5.17 -13.40
N PRO A 393 11.05 -5.14 -12.36
CA PRO A 393 11.30 -3.94 -11.55
C PRO A 393 12.15 -2.86 -12.26
N PHE A 394 12.46 -3.04 -13.54
CA PHE A 394 13.29 -2.10 -14.31
C PHE A 394 12.61 -1.63 -15.58
#